data_04c105fd4940a5421c3ef5f0771e4f83
#
_entry.id   04c105fd4940a5421c3ef5f0771e4f83
#
_cell.length_a   1.000
_cell.length_b   1.000
_cell.length_c   1.000
_cell.angle_alpha   90.00
_cell.angle_beta   90.00
_cell.angle_gamma   90.00
#
_symmetry.space_group_name_H-M   'P 1'
#
loop_
_entity.id
_entity.type
_entity.pdbx_description
1 polymer ?
#
loop_
_entity_poly.entity_id
_entity_poly.type
_entity_poly.pdbx_seq_one_letter_code
_entity_poly.pdbx_strand_id
1 'polypeptide(L)'
;MGAAYIGVGLAAGLGVLGAGLGIGLLAGRAAEGVARQPEAYNSLFTIMIVPAAMVEGLGFFACIIALMGLFALNKALPSAPAGAAPEQHQAAGR
;
A
#
# COMPACT_ATOMS: atom_id res chain seq x y z
N MET A 1 16.70 -7.90 11.31
CA MET A 1 15.32 -8.42 11.35
C MET A 1 14.30 -7.31 11.14
N GLY A 2 14.38 -6.22 11.88
CA GLY A 2 13.50 -5.05 11.68
C GLY A 2 13.59 -4.44 10.30
N ALA A 3 14.75 -4.50 9.64
CA ALA A 3 14.94 -3.96 8.29
C ALA A 3 14.04 -4.63 7.25
N ALA A 4 13.78 -5.94 7.37
CA ALA A 4 12.90 -6.64 6.44
C ALA A 4 11.44 -6.19 6.58
N TYR A 5 10.98 -5.98 7.80
CA TYR A 5 9.62 -5.45 8.05
C TYR A 5 9.48 -4.02 7.57
N ILE A 6 10.52 -3.20 7.74
CA ILE A 6 10.55 -1.83 7.20
C ILE A 6 10.46 -1.88 5.67
N GLY A 7 11.19 -2.81 5.04
CA GLY A 7 11.13 -2.99 3.60
C GLY A 7 9.72 -3.33 3.10
N VAL A 8 9.04 -4.26 3.77
CA VAL A 8 7.65 -4.62 3.43
C VAL A 8 6.71 -3.43 3.62
N GLY A 9 6.86 -2.71 4.72
CA GLY A 9 6.06 -1.52 5.00
C GLY A 9 6.28 -0.41 3.95
N LEU A 10 7.54 -0.18 3.58
CA LEU A 10 7.87 0.79 2.54
C LEU A 10 7.32 0.37 1.17
N ALA A 11 7.40 -0.91 0.83
CA ALA A 11 6.85 -1.41 -0.43
C ALA A 11 5.34 -1.16 -0.51
N ALA A 12 4.61 -1.48 0.55
CA ALA A 12 3.17 -1.22 0.61
C ALA A 12 2.86 0.28 0.57
N GLY A 13 3.55 1.06 1.39
CA GLY A 13 3.34 2.50 1.50
C GLY A 13 3.64 3.25 0.21
N LEU A 14 4.78 2.94 -0.43
CA LEU A 14 5.17 3.55 -1.70
C LEU A 14 4.23 3.14 -2.83
N GLY A 15 3.77 1.88 -2.83
CA GLY A 15 2.79 1.41 -3.81
C GLY A 15 1.48 2.19 -3.71
N VAL A 16 0.95 2.34 -2.51
CA VAL A 16 -0.29 3.10 -2.28
C VAL A 16 -0.08 4.59 -2.58
N LEU A 17 1.06 5.15 -2.16
CA LEU A 17 1.39 6.54 -2.46
C LEU A 17 1.48 6.79 -3.97
N GLY A 18 2.16 5.90 -4.69
CA GLY A 18 2.28 6.00 -6.14
C GLY A 18 0.93 5.92 -6.84
N ALA A 19 0.08 4.96 -6.45
CA ALA A 19 -1.27 4.83 -7.00
C ALA A 19 -2.11 6.07 -6.69
N GLY A 20 -2.06 6.56 -5.46
CA GLY A 20 -2.80 7.75 -5.03
C GLY A 20 -2.37 9.00 -5.79
N LEU A 21 -1.07 9.21 -5.94
CA LEU A 21 -0.54 10.34 -6.72
C LEU A 21 -0.93 10.24 -8.19
N GLY A 22 -0.81 9.04 -8.77
CA GLY A 22 -1.18 8.81 -10.18
C GLY A 22 -2.65 9.11 -10.43
N ILE A 23 -3.55 8.57 -9.60
CA ILE A 23 -4.99 8.81 -9.72
C ILE A 23 -5.32 10.28 -9.43
N GLY A 24 -4.68 10.88 -8.43
CA GLY A 24 -4.87 12.29 -8.09
C GLY A 24 -4.50 13.23 -9.22
N LEU A 25 -3.36 12.99 -9.88
CA LEU A 25 -2.94 13.77 -11.04
C LEU A 25 -3.90 13.59 -12.22
N LEU A 26 -4.30 12.35 -12.48
CA LEU A 26 -5.24 12.05 -13.55
C LEU A 26 -6.60 12.71 -13.32
N ALA A 27 -7.15 12.58 -12.12
CA ALA A 27 -8.43 13.18 -11.76
C ALA A 27 -8.37 14.71 -11.76
N GLY A 28 -7.27 15.29 -11.30
CA GLY A 28 -7.06 16.73 -11.32
C GLY A 28 -7.05 17.28 -12.74
N ARG A 29 -6.36 16.61 -13.66
CA ARG A 29 -6.34 17.01 -15.07
C ARG A 29 -7.72 16.86 -15.74
N ALA A 30 -8.42 15.79 -15.42
CA ALA A 30 -9.79 15.58 -15.92
C ALA A 30 -10.74 16.67 -15.39
N ALA A 31 -10.61 17.02 -14.10
CA ALA A 31 -11.43 18.07 -13.50
C ALA A 31 -11.17 19.44 -14.16
N GLU A 32 -9.90 19.78 -14.44
CA GLU A 32 -9.56 20.98 -15.18
C GLU A 32 -10.19 20.99 -16.58
N GLY A 33 -10.16 19.84 -17.26
CA GLY A 33 -10.79 19.71 -18.59
C GLY A 33 -12.29 19.95 -18.55
N VAL A 34 -12.97 19.40 -17.54
CA VAL A 34 -14.42 19.62 -17.35
C VAL A 34 -14.71 21.08 -17.03
N ALA A 35 -13.86 21.73 -16.23
CA ALA A 35 -14.03 23.14 -15.90
C ALA A 35 -13.93 24.04 -17.12
N ARG A 36 -13.08 23.68 -18.09
CA ARG A 36 -12.93 24.43 -19.34
C ARG A 36 -14.02 24.08 -20.38
N GLN A 37 -14.42 22.84 -20.42
CA GLN A 37 -15.42 22.32 -21.38
C GLN A 37 -16.40 21.40 -20.66
N PRO A 38 -17.43 21.96 -20.00
CA PRO A 38 -18.40 21.15 -19.25
C PRO A 38 -19.13 20.10 -20.08
N GLU A 39 -19.33 20.37 -21.37
CA GLU A 39 -19.96 19.43 -22.30
C GLU A 39 -19.09 18.17 -22.57
N ALA A 40 -17.82 18.21 -22.27
CA ALA A 40 -16.90 17.10 -22.44
C ALA A 40 -16.87 16.14 -21.23
N TYR A 41 -17.72 16.35 -20.23
CA TYR A 41 -17.71 15.57 -18.98
C TYR A 41 -17.74 14.06 -19.22
N ASN A 42 -18.66 13.58 -20.06
CA ASN A 42 -18.81 12.14 -20.31
C ASN A 42 -17.57 11.53 -20.97
N SER A 43 -16.98 12.24 -21.94
CA SER A 43 -15.75 11.79 -22.60
C SER A 43 -14.56 11.78 -21.65
N LEU A 44 -14.40 12.83 -20.86
CA LEU A 44 -13.32 12.97 -19.89
C LEU A 44 -13.46 11.93 -18.78
N PHE A 45 -14.68 11.71 -18.30
CA PHE A 45 -14.94 10.69 -17.29
C PHE A 45 -14.54 9.30 -17.78
N THR A 46 -14.93 8.93 -18.99
CA THR A 46 -14.58 7.62 -19.57
C THR A 46 -13.07 7.46 -19.75
N ILE A 47 -12.40 8.49 -20.26
CA ILE A 47 -10.96 8.48 -20.46
C ILE A 47 -10.22 8.39 -19.12
N MET A 48 -10.78 8.98 -18.08
CA MET A 48 -10.20 8.97 -16.73
C MET A 48 -10.39 7.63 -16.04
N ILE A 49 -11.60 7.04 -16.14
CA ILE A 49 -11.98 5.88 -15.30
C ILE A 49 -11.17 4.63 -15.65
N VAL A 50 -10.86 4.41 -16.92
CA VAL A 50 -10.13 3.22 -17.35
C VAL A 50 -8.68 3.22 -16.84
N PRO A 51 -7.88 4.29 -17.07
CA PRO A 51 -6.53 4.33 -16.49
C PRO A 51 -6.54 4.38 -14.97
N ALA A 52 -7.52 5.04 -14.36
CA ALA A 52 -7.64 5.08 -12.90
C ALA A 52 -7.82 3.68 -12.32
N ALA A 53 -8.68 2.87 -12.92
CA ALA A 53 -8.91 1.48 -12.51
C ALA A 53 -7.62 0.64 -12.67
N MET A 54 -6.87 0.85 -13.75
CA MET A 54 -5.61 0.14 -13.97
C MET A 54 -4.56 0.52 -12.91
N VAL A 55 -4.42 1.79 -12.60
CA VAL A 55 -3.48 2.27 -11.58
C VAL A 55 -3.86 1.73 -10.21
N GLU A 56 -5.15 1.74 -9.89
CA GLU A 56 -5.64 1.21 -8.62
C GLU A 56 -5.40 -0.29 -8.51
N GLY A 57 -5.60 -1.03 -9.61
CA GLY A 57 -5.28 -2.45 -9.68
C GLY A 57 -3.79 -2.72 -9.41
N LEU A 58 -2.90 -1.92 -10.00
CA LEU A 58 -1.45 -2.03 -9.76
C LEU A 58 -1.11 -1.74 -8.29
N GLY A 59 -1.71 -0.73 -7.69
CA GLY A 59 -1.53 -0.41 -6.27
C GLY A 59 -2.01 -1.55 -5.37
N PHE A 60 -3.13 -2.15 -5.71
CA PHE A 60 -3.67 -3.30 -5.01
C PHE A 60 -2.73 -4.51 -5.09
N PHE A 61 -2.20 -4.80 -6.29
CA PHE A 61 -1.21 -5.86 -6.46
C PHE A 61 0.05 -5.61 -5.63
N ALA A 62 0.53 -4.38 -5.57
CA ALA A 62 1.68 -4.03 -4.73
C ALA A 62 1.41 -4.33 -3.26
N CYS A 63 0.21 -4.04 -2.79
CA CYS A 63 -0.21 -4.36 -1.42
C CYS A 63 -0.28 -5.87 -1.18
N ILE A 64 -0.79 -6.64 -2.16
CA ILE A 64 -0.84 -8.10 -2.07
C ILE A 64 0.58 -8.68 -1.98
N ILE A 65 1.50 -8.20 -2.81
CA ILE A 65 2.90 -8.65 -2.79
C ILE A 65 3.54 -8.32 -1.43
N ALA A 66 3.29 -7.14 -0.90
CA ALA A 66 3.78 -6.74 0.40
C ALA A 66 3.21 -7.62 1.52
N LEU A 67 1.93 -7.96 1.45
CA LEU A 67 1.27 -8.85 2.40
C LEU A 67 1.87 -10.25 2.35
N MET A 68 2.08 -10.77 1.15
CA MET A 68 2.75 -12.08 0.97
C MET A 68 4.18 -12.05 1.53
N GLY A 69 4.89 -10.94 1.32
CA GLY A 69 6.21 -10.73 1.91
C GLY A 69 6.17 -10.76 3.44
N LEU A 70 5.17 -10.13 4.03
CA LEU A 70 4.98 -10.14 5.48
C LEU A 70 4.74 -11.56 6.01
N PHE A 71 3.88 -12.33 5.36
CA PHE A 71 3.64 -13.72 5.76
C PHE A 71 4.89 -14.58 5.59
N ALA A 72 5.66 -14.38 4.51
CA ALA A 72 6.91 -15.09 4.30
C ALA A 72 7.92 -14.77 5.39
N LEU A 73 8.04 -13.50 5.80
CA LEU A 73 8.91 -13.10 6.91
C LEU A 73 8.47 -13.71 8.23
N ASN A 74 7.18 -13.72 8.52
CA ASN A 74 6.66 -14.31 9.74
C ASN A 74 6.93 -15.81 9.85
N LYS A 75 6.98 -16.51 8.70
CA LYS A 75 7.35 -17.92 8.66
C LYS A 75 8.87 -18.14 8.77
N ALA A 76 9.65 -17.28 8.15
CA ALA A 76 11.11 -17.40 8.12
C ALA A 76 11.75 -16.98 9.43
N LEU A 77 11.19 -16.00 10.13
CA LEU A 77 11.70 -15.52 11.40
C LEU A 77 11.04 -16.29 12.54
N PRO A 78 11.81 -16.90 13.45
CA PRO A 78 11.22 -17.53 14.62
C PRO A 78 10.51 -16.47 15.46
N SER A 79 9.19 -16.59 15.58
CA SER A 79 8.45 -15.79 16.52
C SER A 79 8.97 -16.08 17.93
N ALA A 80 9.20 -15.05 18.74
CA ALA A 80 9.53 -15.26 20.13
C ALA A 80 8.44 -16.12 20.77
N PRO A 81 8.81 -17.25 21.45
CA PRO A 81 7.79 -18.07 22.08
C PRO A 81 6.98 -17.23 23.06
N ALA A 82 5.68 -17.50 23.12
CA ALA A 82 4.77 -16.76 23.98
C ALA A 82 5.20 -16.78 25.46
N GLY A 83 6.08 -17.72 25.83
CA GLY A 83 6.62 -17.83 27.20
C GLY A 83 7.90 -17.01 27.46
N ALA A 84 8.44 -16.30 26.48
CA ALA A 84 9.69 -15.56 26.68
C ALA A 84 9.53 -14.35 27.62
N ALA A 85 8.38 -13.72 27.63
CA ALA A 85 8.10 -12.58 28.50
C ALA A 85 8.02 -12.94 30.00
N PRO A 86 7.41 -14.07 30.40
CA PRO A 86 7.41 -14.50 31.80
C PRO A 86 8.79 -14.83 32.35
N GLU A 87 9.68 -15.39 31.55
CA GLU A 87 11.01 -15.76 31.99
C GLU A 87 11.85 -14.56 32.37
N GLN A 88 11.75 -13.48 31.60
CA GLN A 88 12.45 -12.23 31.94
C GLN A 88 11.97 -11.61 33.24
N HIS A 89 10.69 -11.79 33.55
CA HIS A 89 10.11 -11.26 34.77
C HIS A 89 10.51 -12.08 36.00
N GLN A 90 10.65 -13.40 35.86
CA GLN A 90 11.11 -14.28 36.93
C GLN A 90 12.59 -14.08 37.24
N ALA A 91 13.41 -13.80 36.22
CA ALA A 91 14.84 -13.53 36.42
C ALA A 91 15.09 -12.21 37.16
N ALA A 92 14.23 -11.22 37.00
CA ALA A 92 14.33 -9.93 37.68
C ALA A 92 13.82 -9.96 39.12
N GLY A 93 13.10 -10.99 39.54
CA GLY A 93 12.54 -11.14 40.88
C GLY A 93 13.39 -11.93 41.86
N ARG A 94 14.62 -12.29 41.49
CA ARG A 94 15.60 -12.94 42.34
C ARG A 94 16.78 -12.00 42.57
#